data_f006461873eb9658ed73dbb1ab7389f5
#
_entry.id   f006461873eb9658ed73dbb1ab7389f5
#
_cell.length_a   1.000
_cell.length_b   1.000
_cell.length_c   1.000
_cell.angle_alpha   90.00
_cell.angle_beta   90.00
_cell.angle_gamma   90.00
#
_symmetry.space_group_name_H-M   'P 1'
#
loop_
_entity.id
_entity.type
_entity.pdbx_description
1 polymer ?
#
loop_
_entity_poly.entity_id
_entity_poly.type
_entity_poly.pdbx_seq_one_letter_code
_entity_poly.pdbx_strand_id
1 'polypeptide(L)'
;QIGASSGVLIPIQLWMIKNDPSNAYFLVGSPDLIEKATEKLDIGINNAGLREFIKPQVLRKKNNKTGDTNYKKEFTGGYIHIGSANNHKDIRDVSLKYGIFDDYEAFKGKSKESGSTRKLLDQRFAAYHGRHKIAYVSTPELLKNSNIEEAYLMGDQRKYFIPCPCCGDFITIEWAKENGDIKGGITWKVDDKNKLISGSVGYTCQECGGFFTDKNKQELLNMGEWRPTATPSKVGFYSYHISSLYAPHGMYDWEHYVNDWIDAHPLNEPRKEHLYKTFVNVVLGECYEDQTDALTSKT
;
A
#
# COMPACT_ATOMS: atom_id res chain seq x y z
N GLN A 1 6.54 -6.08 0.98
CA GLN A 1 5.48 -5.76 0.00
C GLN A 1 4.52 -6.94 -0.12
N ILE A 2 3.25 -6.76 0.21
CA ILE A 2 2.21 -7.82 0.16
C ILE A 2 1.41 -7.83 -1.15
N GLY A 3 1.87 -7.11 -2.18
CA GLY A 3 1.27 -7.14 -3.52
C GLY A 3 -0.03 -6.34 -3.68
N ALA A 4 -0.19 -5.22 -2.98
CA ALA A 4 -1.42 -4.41 -3.03
C ALA A 4 -1.80 -3.95 -4.44
N SER A 5 -0.84 -3.60 -5.31
CA SER A 5 -1.12 -3.24 -6.71
C SER A 5 -1.85 -4.37 -7.45
N SER A 6 -1.35 -5.60 -7.34
CA SER A 6 -1.92 -6.76 -8.03
C SER A 6 -3.15 -7.33 -7.32
N GLY A 7 -3.17 -7.32 -5.97
CA GLY A 7 -4.22 -7.92 -5.16
C GLY A 7 -5.43 -7.00 -4.89
N VAL A 8 -5.28 -5.69 -5.05
CA VAL A 8 -6.33 -4.71 -4.77
C VAL A 8 -6.62 -3.83 -5.98
N LEU A 9 -5.60 -3.11 -6.50
CA LEU A 9 -5.86 -2.10 -7.53
C LEU A 9 -6.28 -2.72 -8.86
N ILE A 10 -5.65 -3.82 -9.30
CA ILE A 10 -6.06 -4.51 -10.53
C ILE A 10 -7.47 -5.09 -10.40
N PRO A 11 -7.84 -5.85 -9.35
CA PRO A 11 -9.22 -6.32 -9.17
C PRO A 11 -10.28 -5.21 -9.18
N ILE A 12 -10.03 -4.04 -8.60
CA ILE A 12 -10.94 -2.89 -8.67
C ILE A 12 -11.18 -2.49 -10.13
N GLN A 13 -10.13 -2.40 -10.94
CA GLN A 13 -10.23 -2.02 -12.35
C GLN A 13 -10.99 -3.08 -13.17
N LEU A 14 -10.71 -4.37 -12.94
CA LEU A 14 -11.42 -5.47 -13.60
C LEU A 14 -12.91 -5.47 -13.25
N TRP A 15 -13.24 -5.27 -11.98
CA TRP A 15 -14.62 -5.14 -11.54
C TRP A 15 -15.32 -3.96 -12.20
N MET A 16 -14.65 -2.80 -12.28
CA MET A 16 -15.17 -1.60 -12.93
C MET A 16 -15.45 -1.83 -14.40
N ILE A 17 -14.55 -2.44 -15.16
CA ILE A 17 -14.73 -2.73 -16.59
C ILE A 17 -16.00 -3.54 -16.82
N LYS A 18 -16.29 -4.52 -15.97
CA LYS A 18 -17.39 -5.46 -16.12
C LYS A 18 -18.71 -4.94 -15.58
N ASN A 19 -18.70 -4.32 -14.40
CA ASN A 19 -19.93 -4.09 -13.60
C ASN A 19 -20.36 -2.62 -13.57
N ASP A 20 -19.41 -1.67 -13.69
CA ASP A 20 -19.72 -0.24 -13.67
C ASP A 20 -18.78 0.54 -14.60
N PRO A 21 -18.89 0.31 -15.92
CA PRO A 21 -18.01 0.91 -16.91
C PRO A 21 -18.11 2.43 -16.90
N SER A 22 -17.00 3.09 -16.64
CA SER A 22 -16.90 4.55 -16.53
C SER A 22 -15.47 5.02 -16.81
N ASN A 23 -15.26 6.32 -16.88
CA ASN A 23 -13.93 6.87 -17.05
C ASN A 23 -13.13 6.78 -15.75
N ALA A 24 -11.91 6.30 -15.86
CA ALA A 24 -10.98 6.14 -14.76
C ALA A 24 -9.57 6.66 -15.10
N TYR A 25 -8.86 7.10 -14.06
CA TYR A 25 -7.41 7.21 -14.09
C TYR A 25 -6.77 6.06 -13.30
N PHE A 26 -5.74 5.47 -13.90
CA PHE A 26 -4.76 4.65 -13.22
C PHE A 26 -3.41 5.39 -13.30
N LEU A 27 -3.05 6.11 -12.24
CA LEU A 27 -1.83 6.88 -12.18
C LEU A 27 -0.79 6.20 -11.29
N VAL A 28 0.45 6.22 -11.75
CA VAL A 28 1.63 5.70 -11.04
C VAL A 28 2.58 6.83 -10.65
N GLY A 29 3.47 6.59 -9.70
CA GLY A 29 4.38 7.59 -9.15
C GLY A 29 5.35 8.18 -10.17
N SER A 30 5.83 7.38 -11.13
CA SER A 30 6.77 7.84 -12.16
C SER A 30 6.44 7.30 -13.55
N PRO A 31 6.87 7.98 -14.65
CA PRO A 31 6.57 7.57 -16.02
C PRO A 31 7.13 6.19 -16.42
N ASP A 32 8.26 5.79 -15.87
CA ASP A 32 8.91 4.50 -16.11
C ASP A 32 8.13 3.31 -15.52
N LEU A 33 7.19 3.56 -14.62
CA LEU A 33 6.30 2.53 -14.07
C LEU A 33 5.06 2.27 -14.94
N ILE A 34 4.77 3.12 -15.95
CA ILE A 34 3.55 3.01 -16.77
C ILE A 34 3.49 1.67 -17.51
N GLU A 35 4.59 1.25 -18.11
CA GLU A 35 4.64 -0.01 -18.88
C GLU A 35 4.34 -1.21 -17.97
N LYS A 36 4.98 -1.31 -16.81
CA LYS A 36 4.72 -2.37 -15.82
C LYS A 36 3.28 -2.35 -15.30
N ALA A 37 2.70 -1.16 -15.08
CA ALA A 37 1.32 -1.01 -14.66
C ALA A 37 0.35 -1.50 -15.74
N THR A 38 0.64 -1.17 -17.00
CA THR A 38 -0.12 -1.61 -18.16
C THR A 38 -0.06 -3.13 -18.33
N GLU A 39 1.13 -3.73 -18.25
CA GLU A 39 1.32 -5.18 -18.32
C GLU A 39 0.53 -5.92 -17.23
N LYS A 40 0.58 -5.45 -15.98
CA LYS A 40 -0.21 -6.04 -14.88
C LYS A 40 -1.71 -5.99 -15.17
N LEU A 41 -2.19 -4.86 -15.68
CA LEU A 41 -3.61 -4.71 -16.04
C LEU A 41 -3.98 -5.64 -17.20
N ASP A 42 -3.14 -5.76 -18.24
CA ASP A 42 -3.38 -6.64 -19.37
C ASP A 42 -3.42 -8.12 -18.95
N ILE A 43 -2.50 -8.53 -18.09
CA ILE A 43 -2.51 -9.88 -17.51
C ILE A 43 -3.82 -10.10 -16.73
N GLY A 44 -4.23 -9.12 -15.92
CA GLY A 44 -5.50 -9.18 -15.18
C GLY A 44 -6.71 -9.30 -16.10
N ILE A 45 -6.80 -8.49 -17.15
CA ILE A 45 -7.88 -8.50 -18.16
C ILE A 45 -7.96 -9.88 -18.84
N ASN A 46 -6.82 -10.43 -19.25
CA ASN A 46 -6.77 -11.74 -19.91
C ASN A 46 -7.19 -12.86 -18.96
N ASN A 47 -6.65 -12.89 -17.73
CA ASN A 47 -6.95 -13.93 -16.74
C ASN A 47 -8.41 -13.91 -16.27
N ALA A 48 -9.02 -12.72 -16.23
CA ALA A 48 -10.43 -12.55 -15.87
C ALA A 48 -11.40 -12.80 -17.04
N GLY A 49 -10.90 -13.11 -18.25
CA GLY A 49 -11.73 -13.30 -19.45
C GLY A 49 -12.44 -12.03 -19.92
N LEU A 50 -11.86 -10.84 -19.64
CA LEU A 50 -12.47 -9.55 -19.96
C LEU A 50 -11.96 -8.95 -21.27
N ARG A 51 -11.17 -9.68 -22.04
CA ARG A 51 -10.58 -9.17 -23.28
C ARG A 51 -11.62 -8.72 -24.31
N GLU A 52 -12.74 -9.38 -24.38
CA GLU A 52 -13.85 -9.04 -25.29
C GLU A 52 -14.48 -7.67 -24.99
N PHE A 53 -14.37 -7.17 -23.76
CA PHE A 53 -14.87 -5.84 -23.37
C PHE A 53 -13.93 -4.72 -23.85
N ILE A 54 -12.67 -5.01 -24.11
CA ILE A 54 -11.67 -4.01 -24.51
C ILE A 54 -11.72 -3.81 -26.02
N LYS A 55 -11.88 -2.55 -26.43
CA LYS A 55 -11.90 -2.18 -27.84
C LYS A 55 -10.52 -2.40 -28.46
N PRO A 56 -10.43 -3.02 -29.66
CA PRO A 56 -9.15 -3.26 -30.32
C PRO A 56 -8.45 -1.93 -30.65
N GLN A 57 -7.13 -1.98 -30.76
CA GLN A 57 -6.33 -0.82 -31.17
C GLN A 57 -6.68 -0.42 -32.61
N VAL A 58 -6.95 0.85 -32.81
CA VAL A 58 -7.22 1.44 -34.13
C VAL A 58 -6.29 2.62 -34.36
N LEU A 59 -5.63 2.64 -35.54
CA LEU A 59 -4.86 3.78 -36.01
C LEU A 59 -5.79 4.84 -36.59
N ARG A 60 -5.82 6.02 -36.01
CA ARG A 60 -6.50 7.19 -36.56
C ARG A 60 -5.51 8.07 -37.37
N LYS A 61 -6.04 8.98 -38.19
CA LYS A 61 -5.23 9.95 -38.94
C LYS A 61 -4.21 10.66 -38.03
N LYS A 62 -2.97 10.88 -38.49
CA LYS A 62 -1.83 11.47 -37.77
C LYS A 62 -1.22 10.58 -36.64
N ASN A 63 -1.09 9.29 -36.88
CA ASN A 63 -0.45 8.36 -35.93
C ASN A 63 -1.10 8.31 -34.53
N ASN A 64 -2.33 8.79 -34.41
CA ASN A 64 -3.04 8.74 -33.12
C ASN A 64 -3.67 7.35 -32.93
N LYS A 65 -3.24 6.63 -31.92
CA LYS A 65 -3.76 5.31 -31.57
C LYS A 65 -4.91 5.45 -30.58
N THR A 66 -6.00 4.69 -30.79
CA THR A 66 -7.15 4.61 -29.86
C THR A 66 -7.50 3.15 -29.61
N GLY A 67 -8.33 2.89 -28.60
CA GLY A 67 -8.66 1.54 -28.17
C GLY A 67 -7.68 1.04 -27.12
N ASP A 68 -7.10 -0.14 -27.36
CA ASP A 68 -6.11 -0.76 -26.50
C ASP A 68 -4.70 -0.24 -26.79
N THR A 69 -4.18 0.57 -25.90
CA THR A 69 -2.83 1.14 -25.98
C THR A 69 -2.10 1.02 -24.63
N ASN A 70 -0.80 1.32 -24.61
CA ASN A 70 -0.03 1.34 -23.35
C ASN A 70 -0.50 2.43 -22.36
N TYR A 71 -1.21 3.46 -22.87
CA TYR A 71 -1.66 4.60 -22.06
C TYR A 71 -3.18 4.64 -21.85
N LYS A 72 -3.92 3.77 -22.53
CA LYS A 72 -5.38 3.80 -22.47
C LYS A 72 -5.99 2.45 -22.83
N LYS A 73 -6.93 1.99 -22.01
CA LYS A 73 -7.79 0.84 -22.28
C LYS A 73 -9.21 1.35 -22.47
N GLU A 74 -9.72 1.36 -23.70
CA GLU A 74 -11.09 1.76 -24.01
C GLU A 74 -12.03 0.55 -23.99
N PHE A 75 -13.20 0.71 -23.44
CA PHE A 75 -14.28 -0.29 -23.40
C PHE A 75 -15.64 0.38 -23.59
N THR A 76 -16.71 -0.41 -23.74
CA THR A 76 -18.05 0.16 -23.85
C THR A 76 -18.45 0.82 -22.53
N GLY A 77 -18.78 2.11 -22.59
CA GLY A 77 -19.19 2.92 -21.43
C GLY A 77 -18.05 3.69 -20.75
N GLY A 78 -16.77 3.50 -21.15
CA GLY A 78 -15.68 4.26 -20.55
C GLY A 78 -14.28 3.87 -21.02
N TYR A 79 -13.32 4.30 -20.23
CA TYR A 79 -11.91 3.98 -20.45
C TYR A 79 -11.12 4.06 -19.14
N ILE A 80 -9.99 3.39 -19.10
CA ILE A 80 -8.93 3.62 -18.11
C ILE A 80 -7.78 4.35 -18.82
N HIS A 81 -7.45 5.55 -18.39
CA HIS A 81 -6.22 6.23 -18.80
C HIS A 81 -5.10 5.86 -17.82
N ILE A 82 -3.98 5.37 -18.36
CA ILE A 82 -2.80 4.96 -17.61
C ILE A 82 -1.72 6.02 -17.81
N GLY A 83 -1.24 6.62 -16.74
CA GLY A 83 -0.31 7.72 -16.81
C GLY A 83 0.48 7.93 -15.52
N SER A 84 1.29 8.99 -15.51
CA SER A 84 1.99 9.43 -14.30
C SER A 84 1.39 10.71 -13.75
N ALA A 85 1.21 10.76 -12.43
CA ALA A 85 0.73 11.95 -11.73
C ALA A 85 1.66 13.17 -11.88
N ASN A 86 2.92 12.93 -12.19
CA ASN A 86 3.91 13.98 -12.40
C ASN A 86 3.83 14.61 -13.82
N ASN A 87 2.96 14.08 -14.69
CA ASN A 87 2.68 14.66 -16.00
C ASN A 87 1.35 15.42 -16.00
N HIS A 88 1.41 16.73 -15.81
CA HIS A 88 0.21 17.58 -15.73
C HIS A 88 -0.69 17.56 -16.98
N LYS A 89 -0.18 17.13 -18.14
CA LYS A 89 -0.98 17.01 -19.38
C LYS A 89 -1.95 15.83 -19.29
N ASP A 90 -1.60 14.78 -18.54
CA ASP A 90 -2.43 13.59 -18.38
C ASP A 90 -3.62 13.82 -17.44
N ILE A 91 -3.59 14.91 -16.66
CA ILE A 91 -4.59 15.17 -15.60
C ILE A 91 -5.69 16.16 -16.06
N ARG A 92 -5.61 16.74 -17.25
CA ARG A 92 -6.52 17.81 -17.71
C ARG A 92 -7.72 17.30 -18.51
N ASP A 93 -8.82 18.06 -18.43
CA ASP A 93 -9.97 18.03 -19.36
C ASP A 93 -10.82 16.76 -19.40
N VAL A 94 -10.93 16.02 -18.28
CA VAL A 94 -11.78 14.83 -18.20
C VAL A 94 -12.59 14.80 -16.90
N SER A 95 -13.80 14.26 -16.98
CA SER A 95 -14.62 13.91 -15.81
C SER A 95 -14.42 12.44 -15.49
N LEU A 96 -14.12 12.14 -14.24
CA LEU A 96 -13.76 10.81 -13.77
C LEU A 96 -14.74 10.32 -12.71
N LYS A 97 -15.08 9.04 -12.77
CA LYS A 97 -15.78 8.34 -11.70
C LYS A 97 -14.82 7.57 -10.78
N TYR A 98 -13.72 7.06 -11.33
CA TYR A 98 -12.73 6.27 -10.62
C TYR A 98 -11.34 6.89 -10.69
N GLY A 99 -10.65 6.93 -9.53
CA GLY A 99 -9.22 7.23 -9.42
C GLY A 99 -8.49 6.07 -8.76
N ILE A 100 -7.47 5.55 -9.41
CA ILE A 100 -6.63 4.47 -8.91
C ILE A 100 -5.19 4.98 -8.93
N PHE A 101 -4.59 5.16 -7.75
CA PHE A 101 -3.31 5.82 -7.59
C PHE A 101 -2.35 4.86 -6.89
N ASP A 102 -1.39 4.35 -7.67
CA ASP A 102 -0.35 3.44 -7.21
C ASP A 102 0.94 4.21 -6.96
N ASP A 103 1.66 3.87 -5.91
CA ASP A 103 2.85 4.58 -5.45
C ASP A 103 2.57 6.07 -5.16
N TYR A 104 1.48 6.30 -4.41
CA TYR A 104 0.96 7.66 -4.13
C TYR A 104 1.97 8.56 -3.39
N GLU A 105 2.92 7.98 -2.66
CA GLU A 105 3.99 8.70 -1.99
C GLU A 105 4.87 9.49 -2.98
N ALA A 106 5.11 8.92 -4.16
CA ALA A 106 5.90 9.57 -5.22
C ALA A 106 5.17 10.70 -5.96
N PHE A 107 3.88 10.98 -5.63
CA PHE A 107 3.12 12.06 -6.25
C PHE A 107 3.61 13.41 -5.70
N LYS A 108 4.34 14.15 -6.51
CA LYS A 108 4.93 15.44 -6.11
C LYS A 108 3.83 16.46 -5.79
N GLY A 109 3.74 16.85 -4.52
CA GLY A 109 2.63 17.65 -3.99
C GLY A 109 2.62 19.13 -4.33
N LYS A 110 3.67 19.70 -4.91
CA LYS A 110 3.75 21.18 -5.09
C LYS A 110 4.56 21.55 -6.33
N SER A 111 3.90 21.89 -7.43
CA SER A 111 4.47 22.93 -8.29
C SER A 111 4.01 24.30 -7.73
N LYS A 112 4.90 25.25 -7.63
CA LYS A 112 4.57 26.64 -7.17
C LYS A 112 3.48 27.29 -8.02
N GLU A 113 3.26 26.81 -9.23
CA GLU A 113 2.37 27.40 -10.26
C GLU A 113 0.98 26.74 -10.39
N SER A 114 0.77 25.50 -9.94
CA SER A 114 -0.45 24.73 -10.26
C SER A 114 -1.24 24.22 -9.06
N GLY A 115 -0.85 24.56 -7.83
CA GLY A 115 -1.46 23.98 -6.64
C GLY A 115 -1.03 22.52 -6.38
N SER A 116 -1.59 21.88 -5.36
CA SER A 116 -1.26 20.47 -5.08
C SER A 116 -1.87 19.57 -6.14
N THR A 117 -1.13 18.57 -6.60
CA THR A 117 -1.60 17.53 -7.55
C THR A 117 -2.93 16.92 -7.10
N ARG A 118 -3.12 16.73 -5.78
CA ARG A 118 -4.37 16.25 -5.19
C ARG A 118 -5.55 17.16 -5.50
N LYS A 119 -5.42 18.50 -5.32
CA LYS A 119 -6.52 19.43 -5.61
C LYS A 119 -6.90 19.44 -7.08
N LEU A 120 -5.92 19.30 -7.98
CA LEU A 120 -6.17 19.19 -9.42
C LEU A 120 -6.92 17.91 -9.77
N LEU A 121 -6.55 16.79 -9.14
CA LEU A 121 -7.23 15.52 -9.29
C LEU A 121 -8.66 15.58 -8.74
N ASP A 122 -8.85 16.13 -7.55
CA ASP A 122 -10.17 16.25 -6.91
C ASP A 122 -11.19 16.95 -7.82
N GLN A 123 -10.78 17.99 -8.56
CA GLN A 123 -11.65 18.68 -9.52
C GLN A 123 -12.15 17.77 -10.66
N ARG A 124 -11.41 16.72 -11.02
CA ARG A 124 -11.81 15.78 -12.08
C ARG A 124 -12.99 14.91 -11.67
N PHE A 125 -13.21 14.74 -10.37
CA PHE A 125 -14.31 13.95 -9.82
C PHE A 125 -15.58 14.75 -9.55
N ALA A 126 -15.56 16.07 -9.73
CA ALA A 126 -16.68 16.95 -9.41
C ALA A 126 -18.02 16.55 -10.10
N ALA A 127 -17.97 16.10 -11.36
CA ALA A 127 -19.14 15.64 -12.10
C ALA A 127 -19.78 14.35 -11.50
N TYR A 128 -19.04 13.60 -10.72
CA TYR A 128 -19.48 12.39 -10.04
C TYR A 128 -19.52 12.57 -8.51
N HIS A 129 -19.70 13.78 -8.03
CA HIS A 129 -19.76 14.05 -6.59
C HIS A 129 -20.73 13.10 -5.87
N GLY A 130 -20.27 12.50 -4.76
CA GLY A 130 -21.01 11.49 -3.99
C GLY A 130 -21.06 10.09 -4.63
N ARG A 131 -20.60 9.91 -5.89
CA ARG A 131 -20.59 8.61 -6.60
C ARG A 131 -19.21 8.20 -7.10
N HIS A 132 -18.22 9.08 -7.01
CA HIS A 132 -16.84 8.73 -7.36
C HIS A 132 -16.21 7.86 -6.28
N LYS A 133 -15.20 7.10 -6.69
CA LYS A 133 -14.35 6.30 -5.78
C LYS A 133 -12.88 6.52 -6.12
N ILE A 134 -12.07 6.70 -5.10
CA ILE A 134 -10.63 6.91 -5.25
C ILE A 134 -9.90 5.94 -4.32
N ALA A 135 -8.93 5.20 -4.86
CA ALA A 135 -8.04 4.33 -4.13
C ALA A 135 -6.60 4.86 -4.20
N TYR A 136 -5.98 5.02 -3.05
CA TYR A 136 -4.57 5.36 -2.90
C TYR A 136 -3.84 4.17 -2.31
N VAL A 137 -2.71 3.77 -2.91
CA VAL A 137 -1.84 2.72 -2.38
C VAL A 137 -0.40 3.21 -2.44
N SER A 138 0.31 3.06 -1.36
CA SER A 138 1.75 3.35 -1.28
C SER A 138 2.38 2.74 -0.04
N THR A 139 3.71 2.66 -0.05
CA THR A 139 4.54 2.51 1.13
C THR A 139 4.91 3.91 1.62
N PRO A 140 4.77 4.23 2.91
CA PRO A 140 5.14 5.54 3.43
C PRO A 140 6.66 5.75 3.44
N GLU A 141 7.10 7.01 3.48
CA GLU A 141 8.53 7.36 3.57
C GLU A 141 8.85 8.08 4.89
N LEU A 142 8.84 9.41 4.90
CA LEU A 142 9.18 10.23 6.06
C LEU A 142 7.93 10.78 6.73
N LEU A 143 7.86 10.72 8.05
CA LEU A 143 6.69 11.09 8.84
C LEU A 143 6.15 12.51 8.53
N LYS A 144 7.02 13.50 8.36
CA LYS A 144 6.59 14.90 8.16
C LYS A 144 6.05 15.22 6.77
N ASN A 145 6.30 14.38 5.76
CA ASN A 145 6.00 14.70 4.37
C ASN A 145 5.32 13.52 3.62
N SER A 146 4.77 12.54 4.32
CA SER A 146 4.16 11.39 3.69
C SER A 146 2.74 11.70 3.20
N ASN A 147 2.54 11.57 1.89
CA ASN A 147 1.22 11.71 1.26
C ASN A 147 0.26 10.60 1.67
N ILE A 148 0.78 9.37 1.78
CA ILE A 148 -0.07 8.22 2.12
C ILE A 148 -0.44 8.23 3.60
N GLU A 149 0.45 8.69 4.48
CA GLU A 149 0.15 8.84 5.91
C GLU A 149 -0.93 9.90 6.12
N GLU A 150 -0.85 11.06 5.45
CA GLU A 150 -1.91 12.06 5.50
C GLU A 150 -3.26 11.47 5.06
N ALA A 151 -3.27 10.69 3.98
CA ALA A 151 -4.47 10.03 3.49
C ALA A 151 -4.98 8.96 4.47
N TYR A 152 -4.08 8.19 5.11
CA TYR A 152 -4.43 7.17 6.11
C TYR A 152 -5.08 7.80 7.34
N LEU A 153 -4.51 8.87 7.87
CA LEU A 153 -5.02 9.57 9.05
C LEU A 153 -6.38 10.24 8.82
N MET A 154 -6.75 10.55 7.56
CA MET A 154 -8.07 11.07 7.23
C MET A 154 -9.19 10.02 7.30
N GLY A 155 -8.85 8.75 7.18
CA GLY A 155 -9.78 7.63 7.19
C GLY A 155 -10.07 7.07 8.58
N ASP A 156 -10.71 5.92 8.62
CA ASP A 156 -11.06 5.21 9.86
C ASP A 156 -9.93 4.29 10.38
N GLN A 157 -8.75 4.38 9.80
CA GLN A 157 -7.48 3.77 10.25
C GLN A 157 -7.60 2.27 10.56
N ARG A 158 -8.19 1.51 9.66
CA ARG A 158 -8.41 0.08 9.86
C ARG A 158 -7.11 -0.68 9.97
N LYS A 159 -7.06 -1.56 10.96
CA LYS A 159 -6.04 -2.60 11.14
C LYS A 159 -6.66 -3.97 10.90
N TYR A 160 -5.84 -4.94 10.51
CA TYR A 160 -6.27 -6.31 10.33
C TYR A 160 -6.04 -7.09 11.62
N PHE A 161 -7.12 -7.55 12.23
CA PHE A 161 -7.11 -8.31 13.47
C PHE A 161 -7.23 -9.80 13.17
N ILE A 162 -6.44 -10.61 13.86
CA ILE A 162 -6.47 -12.08 13.79
C ILE A 162 -6.77 -12.66 15.18
N PRO A 163 -7.45 -13.81 15.28
CA PRO A 163 -7.65 -14.44 16.58
C PRO A 163 -6.35 -15.03 17.09
N CYS A 164 -6.02 -14.81 18.35
CA CYS A 164 -4.91 -15.48 19.01
C CYS A 164 -5.21 -16.98 19.17
N PRO A 165 -4.32 -17.90 18.77
CA PRO A 165 -4.57 -19.33 18.86
C PRO A 165 -4.61 -19.84 20.31
N CYS A 166 -4.14 -19.04 21.29
CA CYS A 166 -4.09 -19.44 22.69
C CYS A 166 -5.30 -18.96 23.50
N CYS A 167 -5.71 -17.68 23.36
CA CYS A 167 -6.84 -17.12 24.12
C CYS A 167 -8.07 -16.81 23.29
N GLY A 168 -7.97 -16.79 21.96
CA GLY A 168 -9.07 -16.44 21.06
C GLY A 168 -9.31 -14.94 20.88
N ASP A 169 -8.64 -14.07 21.65
CA ASP A 169 -8.77 -12.62 21.51
C ASP A 169 -8.22 -12.15 20.17
N PHE A 170 -8.89 -11.15 19.59
CA PHE A 170 -8.46 -10.56 18.33
C PHE A 170 -7.34 -9.57 18.55
N ILE A 171 -6.19 -9.85 17.98
CA ILE A 171 -4.95 -9.07 18.10
C ILE A 171 -4.45 -8.61 16.74
N THR A 172 -3.65 -7.55 16.69
CA THR A 172 -2.86 -7.16 15.50
C THR A 172 -1.47 -7.79 15.56
N ILE A 173 -0.87 -8.10 14.41
CA ILE A 173 0.53 -8.54 14.36
C ILE A 173 1.42 -7.30 14.40
N GLU A 174 2.09 -7.12 15.54
CA GLU A 174 2.97 -5.97 15.81
C GLU A 174 4.43 -6.42 15.90
N TRP A 175 5.36 -5.53 15.53
CA TRP A 175 6.77 -5.75 15.82
C TRP A 175 7.04 -5.47 17.30
N ALA A 176 7.95 -6.22 17.93
CA ALA A 176 8.35 -5.95 19.32
C ALA A 176 8.96 -4.55 19.43
N LYS A 177 8.53 -3.77 20.44
CA LYS A 177 9.10 -2.45 20.72
C LYS A 177 10.38 -2.59 21.52
N GLU A 178 11.40 -1.79 21.19
CA GLU A 178 12.69 -1.74 21.90
C GLU A 178 12.55 -1.34 23.39
N ASN A 179 11.50 -0.60 23.78
CA ASN A 179 11.33 -0.01 25.11
C ASN A 179 10.44 -0.81 26.05
N GLY A 180 10.08 -2.04 25.74
CA GLY A 180 9.36 -2.92 26.67
C GLY A 180 7.92 -2.54 27.04
N ASP A 181 7.35 -1.51 26.44
CA ASP A 181 5.97 -1.05 26.72
C ASP A 181 4.90 -2.00 26.16
N ILE A 182 5.25 -2.83 25.18
CA ILE A 182 4.42 -3.93 24.69
C ILE A 182 5.03 -5.24 25.19
N LYS A 183 4.34 -5.92 26.07
CA LYS A 183 4.69 -7.29 26.51
C LYS A 183 4.32 -8.34 25.46
N GLY A 184 4.67 -8.11 24.17
CA GLY A 184 4.28 -9.00 23.10
C GLY A 184 4.86 -8.57 21.76
N GLY A 185 4.31 -9.13 20.67
CA GLY A 185 4.79 -8.90 19.31
C GLY A 185 5.71 -10.01 18.81
N ILE A 186 6.40 -9.74 17.70
CA ILE A 186 7.42 -10.66 17.17
C ILE A 186 8.57 -10.76 18.18
N THR A 187 8.91 -11.98 18.59
CA THR A 187 10.00 -12.29 19.53
C THR A 187 10.95 -13.32 18.96
N TRP A 188 12.24 -13.24 19.34
CA TRP A 188 13.29 -14.15 18.88
C TRP A 188 14.41 -14.25 19.91
N LYS A 189 15.34 -15.17 19.67
CA LYS A 189 16.57 -15.32 20.46
C LYS A 189 17.79 -15.25 19.56
N VAL A 190 18.86 -14.64 20.04
CA VAL A 190 20.17 -14.60 19.39
C VAL A 190 21.24 -15.28 20.25
N ASP A 191 22.32 -15.73 19.62
CA ASP A 191 23.51 -16.20 20.30
C ASP A 191 24.43 -15.03 20.72
N ASP A 192 25.55 -15.37 21.38
CA ASP A 192 26.54 -14.39 21.86
C ASP A 192 27.18 -13.54 20.74
N LYS A 193 27.01 -13.93 19.47
CA LYS A 193 27.50 -13.23 18.29
C LYS A 193 26.40 -12.45 17.57
N ASN A 194 25.26 -12.24 18.21
CA ASN A 194 24.06 -11.61 17.62
C ASN A 194 23.48 -12.38 16.41
N LYS A 195 23.76 -13.68 16.29
CA LYS A 195 23.18 -14.50 15.22
C LYS A 195 21.87 -15.12 15.69
N LEU A 196 20.86 -15.08 14.82
CA LEU A 196 19.55 -15.67 15.09
C LEU A 196 19.65 -17.17 15.41
N ILE A 197 19.01 -17.58 16.50
CA ILE A 197 18.87 -18.99 16.84
C ILE A 197 17.67 -19.54 16.06
N SER A 198 17.93 -20.47 15.14
CA SER A 198 16.90 -21.06 14.27
C SER A 198 15.72 -21.62 15.06
N GLY A 199 14.51 -21.38 14.59
CA GLY A 199 13.27 -21.84 15.23
C GLY A 199 12.89 -21.08 16.51
N SER A 200 13.61 -20.03 16.89
CA SER A 200 13.27 -19.19 18.05
C SER A 200 12.28 -18.07 17.75
N VAL A 201 12.03 -17.81 16.46
CA VAL A 201 11.14 -16.72 16.01
C VAL A 201 9.67 -17.13 16.17
N GLY A 202 8.89 -16.25 16.74
CA GLY A 202 7.44 -16.40 16.87
C GLY A 202 6.79 -15.12 17.37
N TYR A 203 5.54 -15.21 17.64
CA TYR A 203 4.71 -14.12 18.15
C TYR A 203 4.29 -14.40 19.59
N THR A 204 4.51 -13.45 20.47
CA THR A 204 3.99 -13.48 21.85
C THR A 204 2.74 -12.61 21.92
N CYS A 205 1.61 -13.19 22.29
CA CYS A 205 0.35 -12.48 22.39
C CYS A 205 0.41 -11.41 23.48
N GLN A 206 -0.04 -10.19 23.18
CA GLN A 206 -0.07 -9.07 24.13
C GLN A 206 -1.07 -9.30 25.27
N GLU A 207 -2.14 -10.09 25.02
CA GLU A 207 -3.22 -10.31 25.98
C GLU A 207 -2.94 -11.47 26.94
N CYS A 208 -2.46 -12.60 26.44
CA CYS A 208 -2.31 -13.81 27.25
C CYS A 208 -0.86 -14.28 27.44
N GLY A 209 0.13 -13.68 26.74
CA GLY A 209 1.51 -14.16 26.74
C GLY A 209 1.73 -15.48 26.00
N GLY A 210 0.72 -16.05 25.38
CA GLY A 210 0.81 -17.29 24.60
C GLY A 210 1.69 -17.09 23.36
N PHE A 211 2.55 -18.10 23.07
CA PHE A 211 3.50 -18.07 21.96
C PHE A 211 3.02 -18.94 20.82
N PHE A 212 3.12 -18.42 19.57
CA PHE A 212 2.85 -19.18 18.37
C PHE A 212 3.83 -18.79 17.25
N THR A 213 3.98 -19.66 16.24
CA THR A 213 4.96 -19.48 15.17
C THR A 213 4.28 -19.09 13.86
N ASP A 214 5.08 -18.69 12.89
CA ASP A 214 4.65 -18.33 11.53
C ASP A 214 3.86 -19.46 10.82
N LYS A 215 4.04 -20.71 11.23
CA LYS A 215 3.31 -21.87 10.69
C LYS A 215 1.80 -21.76 10.86
N ASN A 216 1.34 -21.12 11.93
CA ASN A 216 -0.09 -20.93 12.21
C ASN A 216 -0.66 -19.72 11.45
N LYS A 217 0.20 -18.83 10.96
CA LYS A 217 -0.20 -17.51 10.41
C LYS A 217 -1.26 -17.60 9.33
N GLN A 218 -1.10 -18.51 8.34
CA GLN A 218 -2.05 -18.60 7.22
C GLN A 218 -3.47 -18.92 7.67
N GLU A 219 -3.63 -19.83 8.62
CA GLU A 219 -4.94 -20.18 9.18
C GLU A 219 -5.55 -19.00 9.93
N LEU A 220 -4.74 -18.33 10.77
CA LEU A 220 -5.16 -17.16 11.53
C LEU A 220 -5.53 -15.98 10.61
N LEU A 221 -4.80 -15.77 9.53
CA LEU A 221 -5.13 -14.76 8.52
C LEU A 221 -6.49 -15.03 7.87
N ASN A 222 -6.83 -16.29 7.60
CA ASN A 222 -8.13 -16.62 7.01
C ASN A 222 -9.32 -16.36 7.95
N MET A 223 -9.08 -16.30 9.26
CA MET A 223 -10.07 -15.99 10.28
C MET A 223 -10.07 -14.51 10.70
N GLY A 224 -9.17 -13.72 10.15
CA GLY A 224 -9.01 -12.32 10.51
C GLY A 224 -10.06 -11.40 9.91
N GLU A 225 -10.14 -10.19 10.45
CA GLU A 225 -11.05 -9.16 9.97
C GLU A 225 -10.48 -7.73 10.10
N TRP A 226 -10.95 -6.85 9.23
CA TRP A 226 -10.63 -5.44 9.29
C TRP A 226 -11.51 -4.71 10.30
N ARG A 227 -10.90 -4.03 11.27
CA ARG A 227 -11.63 -3.20 12.26
C ARG A 227 -11.17 -1.75 12.21
N PRO A 228 -12.10 -0.76 12.24
CA PRO A 228 -11.73 0.64 12.37
C PRO A 228 -11.12 0.89 13.75
N THR A 229 -10.08 1.73 13.80
CA THR A 229 -9.43 2.13 15.05
C THR A 229 -9.56 3.63 15.33
N ALA A 230 -10.13 4.40 14.38
CA ALA A 230 -10.37 5.83 14.52
C ALA A 230 -11.69 6.25 13.86
N THR A 231 -12.16 7.45 14.22
CA THR A 231 -13.27 8.10 13.53
C THR A 231 -12.74 8.85 12.32
N PRO A 232 -13.24 8.59 11.10
CA PRO A 232 -12.75 9.24 9.91
C PRO A 232 -13.08 10.74 9.91
N SER A 233 -12.17 11.56 9.36
CA SER A 233 -12.35 13.02 9.23
C SER A 233 -13.48 13.39 8.28
N LYS A 234 -13.86 12.49 7.35
CA LYS A 234 -14.95 12.64 6.40
C LYS A 234 -15.70 11.32 6.25
N VAL A 235 -17.02 11.39 6.16
CA VAL A 235 -17.87 10.24 5.87
C VAL A 235 -17.47 9.61 4.52
N GLY A 236 -17.33 8.29 4.50
CA GLY A 236 -16.96 7.54 3.29
C GLY A 236 -15.45 7.44 3.05
N PHE A 237 -14.61 7.92 3.97
CA PHE A 237 -13.17 7.70 3.95
C PHE A 237 -12.83 6.44 4.77
N TYR A 238 -12.30 5.44 4.09
CA TYR A 238 -11.80 4.20 4.68
C TYR A 238 -10.31 4.12 4.43
N SER A 239 -9.54 3.82 5.47
CA SER A 239 -8.09 3.65 5.35
C SER A 239 -7.65 2.34 5.98
N TYR A 240 -6.62 1.73 5.41
CA TYR A 240 -6.17 0.39 5.76
C TYR A 240 -4.66 0.39 5.91
N HIS A 241 -4.17 -0.14 7.01
CA HIS A 241 -2.75 -0.38 7.22
C HIS A 241 -2.51 -1.88 7.37
N ILE A 242 -1.51 -2.39 6.64
CA ILE A 242 -1.06 -3.77 6.76
C ILE A 242 0.45 -3.85 6.53
N SER A 243 1.16 -4.43 7.49
CA SER A 243 2.61 -4.64 7.40
C SER A 243 2.95 -5.93 6.65
N SER A 244 4.22 -6.07 6.27
CA SER A 244 4.72 -7.32 5.67
C SER A 244 4.70 -8.51 6.64
N LEU A 245 4.52 -8.26 7.93
CA LEU A 245 4.36 -9.32 8.94
C LEU A 245 3.14 -10.21 8.68
N TYR A 246 2.14 -9.68 7.97
CA TYR A 246 0.95 -10.41 7.51
C TYR A 246 1.15 -11.16 6.19
N ALA A 247 2.36 -11.18 5.62
CA ALA A 247 2.61 -11.86 4.35
C ALA A 247 2.17 -13.33 4.42
N PRO A 248 1.38 -13.82 3.43
CA PRO A 248 0.93 -15.21 3.40
C PRO A 248 2.08 -16.17 3.12
N HIS A 249 1.82 -17.49 3.29
CA HIS A 249 2.79 -18.51 2.92
C HIS A 249 3.20 -18.39 1.44
N GLY A 250 4.49 -18.62 1.16
CA GLY A 250 5.08 -18.43 -0.17
C GLY A 250 5.72 -17.05 -0.38
N MET A 251 5.53 -16.15 0.56
CA MET A 251 6.30 -14.91 0.72
C MET A 251 7.30 -15.04 1.87
N TYR A 252 8.01 -13.96 2.21
CA TYR A 252 8.94 -13.97 3.34
C TYR A 252 8.22 -14.24 4.66
N ASP A 253 8.86 -15.05 5.51
CA ASP A 253 8.41 -15.38 6.86
C ASP A 253 8.95 -14.40 7.92
N TRP A 254 8.54 -14.60 9.17
CA TRP A 254 9.01 -13.75 10.27
C TRP A 254 10.52 -13.90 10.54
N GLU A 255 11.11 -15.08 10.27
CA GLU A 255 12.54 -15.31 10.43
C GLU A 255 13.37 -14.44 9.47
N HIS A 256 12.90 -14.25 8.23
CA HIS A 256 13.50 -13.33 7.27
C HIS A 256 13.52 -11.90 7.81
N TYR A 257 12.38 -11.39 8.29
CA TYR A 257 12.29 -10.01 8.81
C TYR A 257 13.09 -9.81 10.09
N VAL A 258 13.24 -10.84 10.92
CA VAL A 258 14.13 -10.78 12.11
C VAL A 258 15.58 -10.69 11.68
N ASN A 259 16.01 -11.38 10.61
CA ASN A 259 17.36 -11.23 10.08
C ASN A 259 17.62 -9.82 9.53
N ASP A 260 16.65 -9.22 8.80
CA ASP A 260 16.72 -7.83 8.33
C ASP A 260 16.90 -6.85 9.52
N TRP A 261 16.18 -7.09 10.61
CA TRP A 261 16.31 -6.31 11.84
C TRP A 261 17.68 -6.46 12.49
N ILE A 262 18.19 -7.68 12.61
CA ILE A 262 19.52 -7.97 13.18
C ILE A 262 20.62 -7.32 12.33
N ASP A 263 20.50 -7.36 11.01
CA ASP A 263 21.45 -6.71 10.09
C ASP A 263 21.46 -5.18 10.25
N ALA A 264 20.32 -4.59 10.58
CA ALA A 264 20.21 -3.17 10.90
C ALA A 264 20.78 -2.83 12.31
N HIS A 265 20.85 -3.80 13.23
CA HIS A 265 21.28 -3.64 14.61
C HIS A 265 22.51 -4.52 14.94
N PRO A 266 23.67 -4.25 14.35
CA PRO A 266 24.89 -5.06 14.61
C PRO A 266 25.33 -4.96 16.07
N LEU A 267 25.91 -6.05 16.59
CA LEU A 267 26.42 -6.11 17.95
C LEU A 267 27.64 -5.15 18.10
N ASN A 268 27.63 -4.32 19.14
CA ASN A 268 28.71 -3.36 19.47
C ASN A 268 29.00 -2.29 18.39
N GLU A 269 28.11 -2.10 17.43
CA GLU A 269 28.21 -1.05 16.41
C GLU A 269 26.95 -0.18 16.41
N PRO A 270 27.02 1.07 15.91
CA PRO A 270 25.83 1.89 15.75
C PRO A 270 24.83 1.24 14.78
N ARG A 271 23.54 1.49 15.02
CA ARG A 271 22.48 1.07 14.12
C ARG A 271 22.72 1.58 12.69
N LYS A 272 22.53 0.71 11.71
CA LYS A 272 22.63 1.06 10.28
C LYS A 272 21.34 1.74 9.83
N GLU A 273 21.30 3.06 9.91
CA GLU A 273 20.08 3.87 9.69
C GLU A 273 19.37 3.59 8.36
N HIS A 274 20.10 3.36 7.27
CA HIS A 274 19.51 3.07 5.97
C HIS A 274 18.77 1.72 5.93
N LEU A 275 19.28 0.68 6.62
CA LEU A 275 18.60 -0.61 6.75
C LEU A 275 17.39 -0.49 7.68
N TYR A 276 17.55 0.21 8.80
CA TYR A 276 16.45 0.45 9.73
C TYR A 276 15.33 1.25 9.09
N LYS A 277 15.63 2.33 8.36
CA LYS A 277 14.64 3.07 7.57
C LYS A 277 13.91 2.16 6.59
N THR A 278 14.64 1.33 5.85
CA THR A 278 14.04 0.35 4.93
C THR A 278 13.12 -0.62 5.67
N PHE A 279 13.54 -1.11 6.83
CA PHE A 279 12.73 -1.99 7.65
C PHE A 279 11.42 -1.33 8.09
N VAL A 280 11.48 -0.12 8.64
CA VAL A 280 10.30 0.63 9.09
C VAL A 280 9.34 0.89 7.92
N ASN A 281 9.84 1.42 6.81
CA ASN A 281 9.01 1.80 5.68
C ASN A 281 8.46 0.57 4.91
N VAL A 282 9.29 -0.44 4.63
CA VAL A 282 8.93 -1.54 3.73
C VAL A 282 8.37 -2.75 4.46
N VAL A 283 8.92 -3.10 5.64
CA VAL A 283 8.44 -4.25 6.41
C VAL A 283 7.26 -3.86 7.28
N LEU A 284 7.38 -2.79 8.06
CA LEU A 284 6.30 -2.36 8.95
C LEU A 284 5.22 -1.56 8.22
N GLY A 285 5.54 -0.91 7.10
CA GLY A 285 4.62 -0.03 6.38
C GLY A 285 4.36 1.27 7.14
N GLU A 286 5.32 1.71 7.95
CA GLU A 286 5.24 2.89 8.81
C GLU A 286 6.16 4.00 8.32
N CYS A 287 5.84 5.25 8.69
CA CYS A 287 6.71 6.38 8.40
C CYS A 287 7.97 6.33 9.24
N TYR A 288 9.15 6.51 8.60
CA TYR A 288 10.40 6.67 9.32
C TYR A 288 10.52 8.09 9.89
N GLU A 289 10.88 8.21 11.17
CA GLU A 289 11.18 9.47 11.82
C GLU A 289 12.70 9.73 11.84
N ASP A 290 13.14 10.77 11.13
CA ASP A 290 14.56 11.14 11.11
C ASP A 290 14.95 11.79 12.45
N GLN A 291 15.98 11.25 13.11
CA GLN A 291 16.44 11.73 14.42
C GLN A 291 16.95 13.19 14.39
N THR A 292 17.42 13.68 13.24
CA THR A 292 17.81 15.09 13.08
C THR A 292 16.65 16.04 13.24
N ASP A 293 15.44 15.62 12.93
CA ASP A 293 14.21 16.40 13.07
C ASP A 293 13.63 16.40 14.49
N ALA A 294 13.93 15.38 15.29
CA ALA A 294 13.49 15.31 16.69
C ALA A 294 14.18 16.33 17.60
N LEU A 295 15.37 16.79 17.24
CA LEU A 295 16.10 17.82 17.99
C LEU A 295 15.58 19.23 17.75
N THR A 296 15.01 19.52 16.57
CA THR A 296 14.48 20.84 16.22
C THR A 296 13.07 21.11 16.75
N SER A 297 12.34 20.08 17.17
CA SER A 297 10.98 20.24 17.74
C SER A 297 10.95 20.48 19.26
N LYS A 298 12.12 20.50 19.93
CA LYS A 298 12.27 20.76 21.39
C LYS A 298 12.86 22.14 21.72
N THR A 299 13.06 23.00 20.72
CA THR A 299 13.38 24.41 20.85
C THR A 299 12.20 25.24 20.38
#